data_002fa6cc5623ff2c8954ea0ade1411f1
#
_entry.id   002fa6cc5623ff2c8954ea0ade1411f1
#
_cell.length_a   1.000
_cell.length_b   1.000
_cell.length_c   1.000
_cell.angle_alpha   90.00
_cell.angle_beta   90.00
_cell.angle_gamma   90.00
#
_symmetry.space_group_name_H-M   'P 1'
#
loop_
_entity.id
_entity.type
_entity.pdbx_description
1 polymer ?
#
loop_
_entity_poly.entity_id
_entity_poly.type
_entity_poly.pdbx_seq_one_letter_code
_entity_poly.pdbx_strand_id
1 'polypeptide(L)'
;MLQERKCLQKLHKMTVDILTPDKHLFDGEASYVGLPGIGGSLGILSNHAPLVTTLASGEIIVKTDKEELSFNVKGGTVEVLNNHVTILAQ
;
A
#
# COMPACT_ATOMS: atom_id res chain seq x y z
N MET A 1 23.24 9.04 -16.06
CA MET A 1 22.79 7.71 -16.41
C MET A 1 22.29 6.92 -15.23
N LEU A 2 23.08 6.85 -14.18
CA LEU A 2 22.61 6.17 -12.97
C LEU A 2 21.39 6.86 -12.39
N GLN A 3 21.36 8.19 -12.49
CA GLN A 3 20.23 8.94 -12.00
C GLN A 3 18.95 8.63 -12.78
N GLU A 4 19.09 8.44 -14.07
CA GLU A 4 17.95 8.11 -14.90
C GLU A 4 17.34 6.78 -14.49
N ARG A 5 18.19 5.81 -14.16
CA ARG A 5 17.68 4.53 -13.72
C ARG A 5 16.92 4.65 -12.42
N LYS A 6 17.44 5.47 -11.49
CA LYS A 6 16.74 5.68 -10.24
C LYS A 6 15.38 6.34 -10.46
N CYS A 7 15.32 7.28 -11.37
CA CYS A 7 14.06 7.94 -11.69
C CYS A 7 13.06 6.93 -12.24
N LEU A 8 13.51 6.06 -13.14
CA LEU A 8 12.63 5.05 -13.70
C LEU A 8 12.11 4.11 -12.62
N GLN A 9 12.97 3.74 -11.68
CA GLN A 9 12.55 2.88 -10.59
C GLN A 9 11.49 3.55 -9.73
N LYS A 10 11.64 4.85 -9.51
CA LYS A 10 10.65 5.58 -8.72
C LYS A 10 9.29 5.61 -9.40
N LEU A 11 9.26 5.60 -10.72
CA LEU A 11 8.01 5.60 -11.45
C LEU A 11 7.20 4.33 -11.21
N HIS A 12 7.85 3.26 -10.80
CA HIS A 12 7.18 1.98 -10.57
C HIS A 12 6.91 1.71 -9.10
N LYS A 13 7.07 2.72 -8.26
CA LYS A 13 6.87 2.56 -6.83
C LYS A 13 5.85 3.57 -6.32
N MET A 14 5.22 3.20 -5.23
CA MET A 14 4.27 4.07 -4.58
C MET A 14 4.62 4.15 -3.11
N THR A 15 4.23 5.26 -2.48
CA THR A 15 4.43 5.46 -1.05
C THR A 15 3.28 4.81 -0.31
N VAL A 16 3.61 4.03 0.71
CA VAL A 16 2.60 3.31 1.49
C VAL A 16 2.76 3.66 2.96
N ASP A 17 1.65 4.07 3.57
CA ASP A 17 1.59 4.32 5.00
C ASP A 17 0.50 3.44 5.59
N ILE A 18 0.85 2.65 6.58
CA ILE A 18 -0.12 1.83 7.31
C ILE A 18 -0.13 2.29 8.76
N LEU A 19 -1.25 2.82 9.18
CA LEU A 19 -1.40 3.43 10.50
C LEU A 19 -2.47 2.73 11.31
N THR A 20 -2.25 2.65 12.62
CA THR A 20 -3.29 2.25 13.56
C THR A 20 -3.46 3.39 14.55
N PRO A 21 -4.52 3.38 15.37
CA PRO A 21 -4.66 4.42 16.39
C PRO A 21 -3.47 4.51 17.34
N ASP A 22 -2.76 3.41 17.51
CA ASP A 22 -1.68 3.35 18.49
C ASP A 22 -0.31 3.56 17.90
N LYS A 23 -0.11 3.25 16.61
CA LYS A 23 1.24 3.30 16.06
C LYS A 23 1.26 3.19 14.54
N HIS A 24 2.41 3.45 13.99
CA HIS A 24 2.75 3.28 12.59
C HIS A 24 3.17 1.82 12.36
N LEU A 25 2.49 1.11 11.50
CA LEU A 25 2.89 -0.25 11.19
C LEU A 25 3.90 -0.31 10.06
N PHE A 26 3.76 0.59 9.09
CA PHE A 26 4.65 0.60 7.94
C PHE A 26 4.69 1.99 7.33
N ASP A 27 5.86 2.38 6.84
CA ASP A 27 6.06 3.67 6.21
C ASP A 27 7.21 3.51 5.23
N GLY A 28 6.90 3.48 3.95
CA GLY A 28 7.94 3.29 2.96
C GLY A 28 7.36 3.16 1.56
N GLU A 29 8.18 2.69 0.64
CA GLU A 29 7.78 2.52 -0.75
C GLU A 29 7.58 1.05 -1.08
N ALA A 30 6.63 0.79 -1.97
CA ALA A 30 6.31 -0.57 -2.38
C ALA A 30 5.95 -0.58 -3.85
N SER A 31 6.08 -1.74 -4.46
CA SER A 31 5.67 -1.93 -5.86
C SER A 31 4.28 -2.53 -5.95
N TYR A 32 3.79 -3.13 -4.88
CA TYR A 32 2.48 -3.78 -4.87
C TYR A 32 1.93 -3.80 -3.45
N VAL A 33 0.64 -3.55 -3.34
CA VAL A 33 -0.07 -3.67 -2.05
C VAL A 33 -1.34 -4.47 -2.29
N GLY A 34 -1.46 -5.59 -1.59
CA GLY A 34 -2.66 -6.41 -1.63
C GLY A 34 -3.48 -6.17 -0.39
N LEU A 35 -4.79 -5.98 -0.55
CA LEU A 35 -5.67 -5.57 0.53
C LEU A 35 -6.90 -6.46 0.60
N PRO A 36 -7.41 -6.72 1.82
CA PRO A 36 -8.68 -7.45 1.97
C PRO A 36 -9.84 -6.45 1.88
N GLY A 37 -10.28 -6.16 0.67
CA GLY A 37 -11.42 -5.26 0.48
C GLY A 37 -12.72 -5.92 0.88
N ILE A 38 -13.71 -5.09 1.21
CA ILE A 38 -15.01 -5.59 1.62
C ILE A 38 -15.70 -6.37 0.51
N GLY A 39 -15.50 -5.95 -0.74
CA GLY A 39 -16.07 -6.64 -1.90
C GLY A 39 -15.16 -7.70 -2.49
N GLY A 40 -14.02 -7.98 -1.86
CA GLY A 40 -13.04 -8.93 -2.36
C GLY A 40 -11.65 -8.37 -2.27
N SER A 41 -10.67 -9.16 -2.69
CA SER A 41 -9.27 -8.73 -2.64
C SER A 41 -9.00 -7.58 -3.60
N LEU A 42 -8.19 -6.65 -3.15
CA LEU A 42 -7.75 -5.51 -3.96
C LEU A 42 -6.25 -5.60 -4.17
N GLY A 43 -5.81 -5.26 -5.38
CA GLY A 43 -4.40 -5.15 -5.67
C GLY A 43 -4.08 -3.75 -6.14
N ILE A 44 -3.13 -3.09 -5.50
CA ILE A 44 -2.76 -1.72 -5.83
C ILE A 44 -1.36 -1.73 -6.42
N LEU A 45 -1.24 -1.21 -7.63
CA LEU A 45 0.04 -1.05 -8.30
C LEU A 45 0.32 0.44 -8.48
N SER A 46 1.53 0.77 -8.86
CA SER A 46 1.87 2.17 -9.09
C SER A 46 0.96 2.75 -10.18
N ASN A 47 0.67 4.03 -10.06
CA ASN A 47 -0.21 4.76 -10.98
C ASN A 47 -1.66 4.26 -10.95
N HIS A 48 -2.06 3.64 -9.85
CA HIS A 48 -3.45 3.22 -9.69
C HIS A 48 -4.35 4.44 -9.62
N ALA A 49 -5.55 4.32 -10.21
CA ALA A 49 -6.52 5.41 -10.16
C ALA A 49 -6.91 5.72 -8.71
N PRO A 50 -7.32 6.96 -8.44
CA PRO A 50 -7.73 7.31 -7.07
C PRO A 50 -8.83 6.38 -6.57
N LEU A 51 -8.73 6.00 -5.31
CA LEU A 51 -9.65 5.03 -4.72
C LEU A 51 -9.78 5.29 -3.23
N VAL A 52 -11.00 5.19 -2.73
CA VAL A 52 -11.26 5.19 -1.29
C VAL A 52 -12.23 4.05 -1.03
N THR A 53 -11.86 3.12 -0.16
CA THR A 53 -12.73 2.00 0.13
C THR A 53 -12.48 1.50 1.55
N THR A 54 -13.38 0.64 2.00
CA THR A 54 -13.30 0.06 3.34
C THR A 54 -12.65 -1.31 3.25
N LEU A 55 -11.85 -1.63 4.26
CA LEU A 55 -11.18 -2.91 4.35
C LEU A 55 -11.99 -3.88 5.20
N ALA A 56 -11.91 -5.15 4.83
CA ALA A 56 -12.44 -6.22 5.65
C ALA A 56 -11.33 -6.74 6.57
N SER A 57 -11.69 -7.62 7.47
CA SER A 57 -10.71 -8.31 8.29
C SER A 57 -9.87 -9.22 7.40
N GLY A 58 -8.56 -9.17 7.54
CA GLY A 58 -7.70 -9.99 6.73
C GLY A 58 -6.27 -9.52 6.79
N GLU A 59 -5.53 -9.84 5.74
CA GLU A 59 -4.09 -9.60 5.69
C GLU A 59 -3.74 -8.62 4.58
N ILE A 60 -2.92 -7.63 4.94
CA ILE A 60 -2.38 -6.68 3.97
C ILE A 60 -1.01 -7.18 3.55
N ILE A 61 -0.80 -7.28 2.25
CA ILE A 61 0.48 -7.71 1.69
C ILE A 61 1.16 -6.52 1.04
N VAL A 62 2.40 -6.25 1.44
CA VAL A 62 3.19 -5.16 0.88
C VAL A 62 4.44 -5.76 0.26
N LYS A 63 4.60 -5.57 -1.05
CA LYS A 63 5.77 -6.08 -1.76
C LYS A 63 6.70 -4.93 -2.09
N THR A 64 7.89 -4.97 -1.54
CA THR A 64 8.94 -4.02 -1.86
C THR A 64 9.96 -4.67 -2.80
N ASP A 65 10.98 -3.92 -3.17
CA ASP A 65 12.02 -4.47 -4.02
C ASP A 65 12.81 -5.59 -3.35
N LYS A 66 12.83 -5.58 -2.03
CA LYS A 66 13.71 -6.47 -1.29
C LYS A 66 12.98 -7.57 -0.56
N GLU A 67 11.72 -7.35 -0.23
CA GLU A 67 11.01 -8.30 0.61
C GLU A 67 9.51 -8.14 0.46
N GLU A 68 8.82 -9.09 1.02
CA GLU A 68 7.36 -9.08 1.07
C GLU A 68 6.96 -9.08 2.54
N LEU A 69 6.13 -8.11 2.91
CA LEU A 69 5.66 -7.95 4.28
C LEU A 69 4.16 -8.21 4.35
N SER A 70 3.71 -8.69 5.49
CA SER A 70 2.27 -8.87 5.69
C SER A 70 1.87 -8.38 7.06
N PHE A 71 0.65 -7.85 7.14
CA PHE A 71 0.10 -7.29 8.37
C PHE A 71 -1.34 -7.73 8.49
N ASN A 72 -1.71 -8.26 9.64
CA ASN A 72 -3.10 -8.64 9.91
C ASN A 72 -3.86 -7.45 10.44
N VAL A 73 -5.05 -7.22 9.89
CA VAL A 73 -5.91 -6.11 10.33
C VAL A 73 -7.33 -6.61 10.52
N LYS A 74 -8.08 -5.92 11.36
CA LYS A 74 -9.47 -6.28 11.63
C LYS A 74 -10.41 -5.49 10.75
N GLY A 75 -9.90 -4.53 10.02
CA GLY A 75 -10.70 -3.67 9.17
C GLY A 75 -10.02 -2.33 9.07
N GLY A 76 -10.72 -1.37 8.47
CA GLY A 76 -10.18 -0.03 8.32
C GLY A 76 -10.56 0.56 6.99
N THR A 77 -9.80 1.57 6.57
CA THR A 77 -10.02 2.22 5.28
C THR A 77 -8.70 2.36 4.55
N VAL A 78 -8.81 2.43 3.22
CA VAL A 78 -7.65 2.67 2.37
C VAL A 78 -7.96 3.81 1.43
N GLU A 79 -6.98 4.66 1.21
CA GLU A 79 -7.09 5.76 0.26
C GLU A 79 -5.89 5.71 -0.67
N VAL A 80 -6.13 5.77 -1.97
CA VAL A 80 -5.07 5.78 -2.98
C VAL A 80 -5.20 7.08 -3.76
N LEU A 81 -4.11 7.84 -3.80
CA LEU A 81 -4.08 9.11 -4.51
C LEU A 81 -2.65 9.46 -4.87
N ASN A 82 -2.41 9.73 -6.16
CA ASN A 82 -1.09 10.18 -6.65
C ASN A 82 0.06 9.28 -6.20
N ASN A 83 -0.10 7.97 -6.38
CA ASN A 83 0.90 6.97 -6.00
C ASN A 83 1.18 6.96 -4.49
N HIS A 84 0.22 7.40 -3.71
CA HIS A 84 0.32 7.36 -2.27
C HIS A 84 -0.85 6.53 -1.73
N VAL A 85 -0.52 5.48 -1.00
CA VAL A 85 -1.51 4.59 -0.41
C VAL A 85 -1.51 4.82 1.09
N THR A 86 -2.64 5.25 1.63
CA THR A 86 -2.78 5.47 3.07
C THR A 86 -3.79 4.47 3.60
N ILE A 87 -3.36 3.68 4.56
CA ILE A 87 -4.20 2.65 5.16
C ILE A 87 -4.37 2.97 6.63
N LEU A 88 -5.63 3.17 7.03
CA LEU A 88 -5.96 3.39 8.43
C LEU A 88 -6.59 2.11 8.96
N ALA A 89 -5.77 1.30 9.63
CA ALA A 89 -6.18 0.00 10.12
C ALA A 89 -6.70 0.08 11.55
N GLN A 90 -7.45 -0.92 11.92
CA GLN A 90 -7.95 -1.04 13.29
C GLN A 90 -7.36 -2.23 13.99
#